data_8fc0e196fe0e843d38fbf02ac116a66d
#
_entry.id   8fc0e196fe0e843d38fbf02ac116a66d
#
_cell.length_a   1.000
_cell.length_b   1.000
_cell.length_c   1.000
_cell.angle_alpha   90.00
_cell.angle_beta   90.00
_cell.angle_gamma   90.00
#
_symmetry.space_group_name_H-M   'P 1'
#
loop_
_entity.id
_entity.type
_entity.pdbx_description
1 polymer ?
#
loop_
_entity_poly.entity_id
_entity_poly.type
_entity_poly.pdbx_seq_one_letter_code
_entity_poly.pdbx_strand_id
1 'polypeptide(L)'
;MMNPIAEIASIVKGAGKCLMVDAMSTFGGVPLDVAELGIDYIVSSANKCIQGVPGFGFVICRRDLLEQCEGNARSLSLDLFAQWRGMEDGEGKWRFTSPTHTVRAFAQAMQELTEEGGVGARHAAAGHVAEDQLAQGVGGAAGAHGFGHR
;
A
#
# COMPACT_ATOMS: atom_id res chain seq x y z
N MET A 1 14.01 -1.50 -6.53
CA MET A 1 14.42 -2.70 -5.74
C MET A 1 13.34 -2.90 -4.69
N MET A 2 12.82 -4.12 -4.54
CA MET A 2 11.81 -4.47 -3.53
C MET A 2 12.50 -5.01 -2.28
N ASN A 3 11.98 -4.68 -1.09
CA ASN A 3 12.44 -5.29 0.14
C ASN A 3 12.03 -6.77 0.21
N PRO A 4 12.85 -7.68 0.76
CA PRO A 4 12.53 -9.11 0.88
C PRO A 4 11.55 -9.35 2.05
N ILE A 5 10.30 -8.94 1.90
CA ILE A 5 9.29 -8.93 2.98
C ILE A 5 9.03 -10.31 3.54
N ALA A 6 9.01 -11.36 2.71
CA ALA A 6 8.79 -12.73 3.18
C ALA A 6 9.90 -13.21 4.13
N GLU A 7 11.16 -12.92 3.79
CA GLU A 7 12.32 -13.27 4.64
C GLU A 7 12.30 -12.48 5.95
N ILE A 8 12.02 -11.17 5.87
CA ILE A 8 11.87 -10.29 7.04
C ILE A 8 10.73 -10.80 7.94
N ALA A 9 9.60 -11.15 7.37
CA ALA A 9 8.45 -11.68 8.10
C ALA A 9 8.82 -12.97 8.84
N SER A 10 9.48 -13.91 8.17
CA SER A 10 9.95 -15.17 8.77
C SER A 10 10.84 -14.92 10.00
N ILE A 11 11.81 -14.00 9.89
CA ILE A 11 12.73 -13.67 10.97
C ILE A 11 11.99 -13.01 12.15
N VAL A 12 11.14 -12.00 11.88
CA VAL A 12 10.42 -11.25 12.91
C VAL A 12 9.43 -12.14 13.65
N LYS A 13 8.68 -12.97 12.91
CA LYS A 13 7.72 -13.91 13.51
C LYS A 13 8.44 -15.02 14.28
N GLY A 14 9.55 -15.55 13.76
CA GLY A 14 10.39 -16.52 14.48
C GLY A 14 10.94 -15.97 15.80
N ALA A 15 11.16 -14.66 15.89
CA ALA A 15 11.55 -13.99 17.14
C ALA A 15 10.35 -13.63 18.06
N GLY A 16 9.13 -14.00 17.71
CA GLY A 16 7.92 -13.70 18.50
C GLY A 16 7.59 -12.20 18.54
N LYS A 17 7.98 -11.45 17.52
CA LYS A 17 7.77 -10.00 17.46
C LYS A 17 6.59 -9.63 16.56
N CYS A 18 6.01 -8.45 16.81
CA CYS A 18 5.01 -7.84 15.97
C CYS A 18 5.67 -7.28 14.71
N LEU A 19 5.05 -7.54 13.54
CA LEU A 19 5.50 -7.04 12.25
C LEU A 19 4.53 -5.97 11.73
N MET A 20 5.04 -4.76 11.56
CA MET A 20 4.33 -3.68 10.88
C MET A 20 5.04 -3.39 9.55
N VAL A 21 4.27 -3.33 8.47
CA VAL A 21 4.78 -3.06 7.12
C VAL A 21 4.18 -1.77 6.59
N ASP A 22 5.04 -0.83 6.21
CA ASP A 22 4.65 0.30 5.37
C ASP A 22 4.65 -0.16 3.91
N ALA A 23 3.47 -0.33 3.36
CA ALA A 23 3.23 -0.70 1.96
C ALA A 23 2.63 0.47 1.16
N MET A 24 2.90 1.70 1.59
CA MET A 24 2.28 2.89 1.01
C MET A 24 2.48 3.02 -0.50
N SER A 25 3.64 2.61 -1.00
CA SER A 25 3.99 2.66 -2.41
C SER A 25 3.81 1.35 -3.18
N THR A 26 3.33 0.28 -2.54
CA THR A 26 3.28 -1.07 -3.15
C THR A 26 1.92 -1.75 -3.03
N PHE A 27 1.12 -1.39 -2.02
CA PHE A 27 -0.19 -2.00 -1.79
C PHE A 27 -1.12 -1.76 -2.99
N GLY A 28 -1.67 -2.84 -3.53
CA GLY A 28 -2.51 -2.80 -4.73
C GLY A 28 -1.76 -2.86 -6.07
N GLY A 29 -0.41 -2.81 -6.06
CA GLY A 29 0.41 -2.92 -7.26
C GLY A 29 1.42 -4.08 -7.21
N VAL A 30 1.67 -4.63 -6.02
CA VAL A 30 2.56 -5.77 -5.82
C VAL A 30 1.81 -6.85 -5.04
N PRO A 31 1.80 -8.11 -5.51
CA PRO A 31 1.20 -9.20 -4.75
C PRO A 31 1.84 -9.35 -3.37
N LEU A 32 1.00 -9.33 -2.35
CA LEU A 32 1.40 -9.47 -0.96
C LEU A 32 0.25 -10.11 -0.17
N ASP A 33 0.44 -11.34 0.30
CA ASP A 33 -0.53 -11.98 1.18
C ASP A 33 -0.19 -11.68 2.64
N VAL A 34 -1.00 -10.80 3.23
CA VAL A 34 -0.82 -10.32 4.61
C VAL A 34 -1.01 -11.45 5.63
N ALA A 35 -1.95 -12.36 5.36
CA ALA A 35 -2.26 -13.46 6.27
C ALA A 35 -1.20 -14.56 6.19
N GLU A 36 -0.80 -14.96 4.99
CA GLU A 36 0.24 -15.99 4.78
C GLU A 36 1.58 -15.56 5.39
N LEU A 37 1.97 -14.31 5.22
CA LEU A 37 3.22 -13.77 5.78
C LEU A 37 3.12 -13.44 7.27
N GLY A 38 1.95 -13.54 7.88
CA GLY A 38 1.74 -13.22 9.29
C GLY A 38 2.02 -11.76 9.63
N ILE A 39 1.77 -10.85 8.71
CA ILE A 39 1.91 -9.40 8.93
C ILE A 39 0.81 -8.97 9.90
N ASP A 40 1.19 -8.32 10.98
CA ASP A 40 0.27 -7.91 12.04
C ASP A 40 -0.41 -6.57 11.72
N TYR A 41 0.32 -5.66 11.09
CA TYR A 41 -0.18 -4.36 10.65
C TYR A 41 0.40 -4.03 9.28
N ILE A 42 -0.44 -3.56 8.36
CA ILE A 42 -0.01 -3.00 7.09
C ILE A 42 -0.63 -1.62 6.90
N VAL A 43 0.20 -0.65 6.53
CA VAL A 43 -0.20 0.74 6.33
C VAL A 43 -0.12 1.07 4.85
N SER A 44 -1.14 1.73 4.33
CA SER A 44 -1.14 2.23 2.96
C SER A 44 -1.95 3.52 2.80
N SER A 45 -2.00 4.04 1.59
CA SER A 45 -2.72 5.26 1.25
C SER A 45 -3.59 5.07 0.00
N ALA A 46 -4.63 5.89 -0.11
CA ALA A 46 -5.61 5.81 -1.18
C ALA A 46 -5.04 6.12 -2.59
N ASN A 47 -3.95 6.90 -2.69
CA ASN A 47 -3.50 7.56 -3.91
C ASN A 47 -2.22 7.00 -4.56
N LYS A 48 -1.76 5.83 -4.14
CA LYS A 48 -0.57 5.20 -4.74
C LYS A 48 -0.98 4.11 -5.73
N CYS A 49 -0.49 2.90 -5.61
CA CYS A 49 -0.80 1.82 -6.56
C CYS A 49 -2.29 1.48 -6.66
N ILE A 50 -3.11 1.82 -5.68
CA ILE A 50 -4.58 1.74 -5.78
C ILE A 50 -5.16 2.74 -6.79
N GLN A 51 -4.44 3.83 -7.10
CA GLN A 51 -4.83 4.87 -8.05
C GLN A 51 -6.09 5.67 -7.67
N GLY A 52 -6.41 5.74 -6.39
CA GLY A 52 -7.39 6.69 -5.86
C GLY A 52 -6.82 8.12 -5.78
N VAL A 53 -7.57 9.03 -5.17
CA VAL A 53 -7.11 10.41 -4.93
C VAL A 53 -6.53 10.55 -3.52
N PRO A 54 -5.61 11.50 -3.27
CA PRO A 54 -5.06 11.74 -1.94
C PRO A 54 -6.14 12.24 -0.97
N GLY A 55 -5.99 11.92 0.33
CA GLY A 55 -6.88 12.43 1.37
C GLY A 55 -7.03 11.53 2.60
N PHE A 56 -6.64 10.24 2.53
CA PHE A 56 -6.53 9.40 3.70
C PHE A 56 -5.49 8.27 3.52
N GLY A 57 -4.97 7.79 4.64
CA GLY A 57 -4.30 6.50 4.76
C GLY A 57 -5.22 5.50 5.44
N PHE A 58 -4.90 4.23 5.31
CA PHE A 58 -5.61 3.16 5.99
C PHE A 58 -4.64 2.14 6.57
N VAL A 59 -5.12 1.41 7.55
CA VAL A 59 -4.39 0.32 8.19
C VAL A 59 -5.25 -0.94 8.16
N ILE A 60 -4.66 -2.02 7.70
CA ILE A 60 -5.23 -3.36 7.85
C ILE A 60 -4.43 -4.05 8.95
N CYS A 61 -5.09 -4.60 9.95
CA CYS A 61 -4.40 -5.21 11.07
C CYS A 61 -5.17 -6.39 11.66
N ARG A 62 -4.47 -7.19 12.43
CA ARG A 62 -5.08 -8.23 13.23
C ARG A 62 -5.93 -7.61 14.35
N ARG A 63 -7.19 -8.06 14.45
CA ARG A 63 -8.14 -7.54 15.43
C ARG A 63 -7.66 -7.78 16.87
N ASP A 64 -7.17 -8.97 17.17
CA ASP A 64 -6.70 -9.35 18.51
C ASP A 64 -5.54 -8.47 19.02
N LEU A 65 -4.69 -8.00 18.11
CA LEU A 65 -3.60 -7.09 18.45
C LEU A 65 -4.09 -5.63 18.58
N LEU A 66 -5.06 -5.23 17.76
CA LEU A 66 -5.65 -3.89 17.86
C LEU A 66 -6.39 -3.73 19.20
N GLU A 67 -7.11 -4.75 19.65
CA GLU A 67 -7.82 -4.75 20.94
C GLU A 67 -6.86 -4.56 22.13
N GLN A 68 -5.62 -5.03 22.03
CA GLN A 68 -4.59 -4.83 23.05
C GLN A 68 -3.98 -3.40 23.04
N CYS A 69 -4.33 -2.56 22.09
CA CYS A 69 -3.80 -1.21 21.94
C CYS A 69 -4.59 -0.14 22.71
N GLU A 70 -5.64 -0.50 23.45
CA GLU A 70 -6.43 0.45 24.23
C GLU A 70 -5.54 1.26 25.17
N GLY A 71 -5.65 2.60 25.09
CA GLY A 71 -4.89 3.52 25.93
C GLY A 71 -3.40 3.67 25.61
N ASN A 72 -2.87 2.97 24.60
CA ASN A 72 -1.45 3.04 24.23
C ASN A 72 -1.10 4.25 23.37
N ALA A 73 -2.08 4.84 22.66
CA ALA A 73 -1.83 5.94 21.74
C ALA A 73 -1.46 7.23 22.49
N ARG A 74 -0.43 7.91 21.98
CA ARG A 74 0.02 9.22 22.48
C ARG A 74 -0.61 10.40 21.72
N SER A 75 -1.37 10.11 20.66
CA SER A 75 -1.98 11.11 19.80
C SER A 75 -3.47 10.81 19.63
N LEU A 76 -4.29 11.82 19.81
CA LEU A 76 -5.74 11.71 19.61
C LEU A 76 -6.11 11.31 18.18
N SER A 77 -5.42 11.88 17.18
CA SER A 77 -5.73 11.68 15.76
C SER A 77 -5.16 10.38 15.18
N LEU A 78 -4.15 9.77 15.84
CA LEU A 78 -3.50 8.54 15.39
C LEU A 78 -3.81 7.34 16.28
N ASP A 79 -4.83 7.46 17.13
CA ASP A 79 -5.33 6.37 17.97
C ASP A 79 -6.21 5.43 17.14
N LEU A 80 -5.61 4.38 16.60
CA LEU A 80 -6.30 3.39 15.77
C LEU A 80 -7.37 2.63 16.54
N PHE A 81 -7.12 2.29 17.81
CA PHE A 81 -8.10 1.61 18.64
C PHE A 81 -9.36 2.45 18.81
N ALA A 82 -9.20 3.71 19.19
CA ALA A 82 -10.34 4.59 19.37
C ALA A 82 -11.04 4.95 18.04
N GLN A 83 -10.33 5.01 16.92
CA GLN A 83 -10.96 5.16 15.60
C GLN A 83 -11.78 3.93 15.23
N TRP A 84 -11.23 2.73 15.41
CA TRP A 84 -11.94 1.48 15.16
C TRP A 84 -13.19 1.37 16.06
N ARG A 85 -13.06 1.59 17.36
CA ARG A 85 -14.19 1.58 18.29
C ARG A 85 -15.27 2.58 17.90
N GLY A 86 -14.88 3.80 17.54
CA GLY A 86 -15.80 4.82 17.08
C GLY A 86 -16.60 4.42 15.85
N MET A 87 -15.99 3.68 14.92
CA MET A 87 -16.69 3.15 13.74
C MET A 87 -17.58 1.96 14.07
N GLU A 88 -17.15 1.04 14.92
CA GLU A 88 -17.97 -0.12 15.35
C GLU A 88 -19.22 0.36 16.12
N ASP A 89 -19.04 1.23 17.11
CA ASP A 89 -20.10 1.73 17.97
C ASP A 89 -21.01 2.75 17.24
N GLY A 90 -20.53 3.38 16.18
CA GLY A 90 -21.22 4.38 15.37
C GLY A 90 -21.74 3.89 14.02
N GLU A 91 -21.90 2.57 13.84
CA GLU A 91 -22.41 1.97 12.59
C GLU A 91 -21.64 2.43 11.34
N GLY A 92 -20.31 2.45 11.42
CA GLY A 92 -19.42 2.87 10.33
C GLY A 92 -19.14 4.39 10.29
N LYS A 93 -19.65 5.15 11.24
CA LYS A 93 -19.37 6.59 11.33
C LYS A 93 -17.92 6.84 11.76
N TRP A 94 -17.22 7.65 11.00
CA TRP A 94 -15.86 8.02 11.32
C TRP A 94 -15.77 8.82 12.63
N ARG A 95 -14.71 8.59 13.40
CA ARG A 95 -14.44 9.35 14.64
C ARG A 95 -14.32 10.86 14.40
N PHE A 96 -13.74 11.25 13.27
CA PHE A 96 -13.59 12.64 12.83
C PHE A 96 -14.32 12.86 11.50
N THR A 97 -14.32 14.10 10.99
CA THR A 97 -14.91 14.41 9.69
C THR A 97 -14.30 13.54 8.60
N SER A 98 -15.13 12.76 7.93
CA SER A 98 -14.68 11.86 6.87
C SER A 98 -14.36 12.60 5.57
N PRO A 99 -13.28 12.23 4.85
CA PRO A 99 -13.00 12.74 3.51
C PRO A 99 -13.90 12.03 2.47
N THR A 100 -15.20 12.26 2.52
CA THR A 100 -16.23 11.48 1.80
C THR A 100 -15.98 11.38 0.30
N HIS A 101 -15.54 12.47 -0.35
CA HIS A 101 -15.25 12.45 -1.78
C HIS A 101 -14.05 11.55 -2.10
N THR A 102 -13.00 11.58 -1.28
CA THR A 102 -11.82 10.71 -1.43
C THR A 102 -12.20 9.24 -1.21
N VAL A 103 -13.06 8.95 -0.22
CA VAL A 103 -13.55 7.58 0.03
C VAL A 103 -14.36 7.07 -1.16
N ARG A 104 -15.20 7.90 -1.77
CA ARG A 104 -15.95 7.55 -2.97
C ARG A 104 -15.02 7.27 -4.16
N ALA A 105 -14.03 8.12 -4.38
CA ALA A 105 -13.01 7.90 -5.40
C ALA A 105 -12.20 6.62 -5.15
N PHE A 106 -11.87 6.32 -3.90
CA PHE A 106 -11.19 5.07 -3.53
C PHE A 106 -12.05 3.84 -3.82
N ALA A 107 -13.34 3.88 -3.52
CA ALA A 107 -14.26 2.79 -3.83
C ALA A 107 -14.31 2.52 -5.35
N GLN A 108 -14.32 3.57 -6.18
CA GLN A 108 -14.25 3.46 -7.63
C GLN A 108 -12.91 2.86 -8.08
N ALA A 109 -11.78 3.32 -7.54
CA ALA A 109 -10.47 2.77 -7.86
C ALA A 109 -10.32 1.28 -7.49
N MET A 110 -10.95 0.83 -6.40
CA MET A 110 -11.01 -0.58 -6.03
C MET A 110 -11.85 -1.42 -7.02
N GLN A 111 -12.93 -0.86 -7.53
CA GLN A 111 -13.72 -1.50 -8.58
C GLN A 111 -12.90 -1.63 -9.87
N GLU A 112 -12.25 -0.56 -10.31
CA GLU A 112 -11.37 -0.54 -11.50
C GLU A 112 -10.23 -1.56 -11.36
N LEU A 113 -9.57 -1.63 -10.20
CA LEU A 113 -8.55 -2.65 -9.92
C LEU A 113 -9.10 -4.08 -10.09
N THR A 114 -10.34 -4.32 -9.67
CA THR A 114 -11.00 -5.63 -9.83
C THR A 114 -11.28 -5.92 -11.30
N GLU A 115 -11.75 -4.93 -12.05
CA GLU A 115 -12.05 -5.02 -13.50
C GLU A 115 -10.77 -5.24 -14.34
N GLU A 116 -9.63 -4.69 -13.92
CA GLU A 116 -8.31 -4.93 -14.53
C GLU A 116 -7.81 -6.37 -14.33
N GLY A 117 -8.43 -7.17 -13.47
CA GLY A 117 -7.99 -8.53 -13.11
C GLY A 117 -7.20 -8.59 -11.80
N GLY A 118 -7.28 -7.53 -10.99
CA GLY A 118 -6.69 -7.47 -9.65
C GLY A 118 -5.20 -7.12 -9.63
N VAL A 119 -4.61 -7.27 -8.45
CA VAL A 119 -3.21 -6.89 -8.17
C VAL A 119 -2.22 -7.65 -9.07
N GLY A 120 -2.47 -8.92 -9.34
CA GLY A 120 -1.58 -9.74 -10.18
C GLY A 120 -1.48 -9.23 -11.62
N ALA A 121 -2.61 -8.89 -12.23
CA ALA A 121 -2.66 -8.33 -13.59
C ALA A 121 -1.99 -6.96 -13.65
N ARG A 122 -2.26 -6.09 -12.68
CA ARG A 122 -1.63 -4.77 -12.57
C ARG A 122 -0.11 -4.87 -12.40
N HIS A 123 0.36 -5.80 -11.57
CA HIS A 123 1.78 -6.03 -11.36
C HIS A 123 2.48 -6.51 -12.65
N ALA A 124 1.88 -7.44 -13.38
CA ALA A 124 2.40 -7.94 -14.65
C ALA A 124 2.47 -6.81 -15.70
N ALA A 125 1.42 -6.00 -15.82
CA ALA A 125 1.40 -4.87 -16.75
C ALA A 125 2.50 -3.83 -16.44
N ALA A 126 2.75 -3.53 -15.16
CA ALA A 126 3.82 -2.62 -14.74
C ALA A 126 5.22 -3.16 -15.08
N GLY A 127 5.43 -4.47 -14.98
CA GLY A 127 6.67 -5.15 -15.37
C GLY A 127 6.97 -4.98 -16.87
N HIS A 128 5.99 -5.18 -17.73
CA HIS A 128 6.14 -5.02 -19.18
C HIS A 128 6.50 -3.58 -19.59
N VAL A 129 5.87 -2.58 -18.96
CA VAL A 129 6.19 -1.16 -19.23
C VAL A 129 7.64 -0.84 -18.86
N ALA A 130 8.14 -1.37 -17.75
CA ALA A 130 9.52 -1.18 -17.32
C ALA A 130 10.53 -1.85 -18.27
N GLU A 131 10.22 -3.03 -18.79
CA GLU A 131 11.05 -3.74 -19.78
C GLU A 131 11.09 -2.99 -21.12
N ASP A 132 9.95 -2.50 -21.61
CA ASP A 132 9.86 -1.72 -22.83
C ASP A 132 10.62 -0.39 -22.74
N GLN A 133 10.56 0.29 -21.59
CA GLN A 133 11.33 1.53 -21.37
C GLN A 133 12.85 1.27 -21.33
N LEU A 134 13.29 0.17 -20.72
CA LEU A 134 14.69 -0.24 -20.73
C LEU A 134 15.16 -0.58 -22.17
N ALA A 135 14.37 -1.29 -22.95
CA ALA A 135 14.68 -1.64 -24.32
C ALA A 135 14.80 -0.38 -25.22
N GLN A 136 13.93 0.60 -25.04
CA GLN A 136 13.98 1.88 -25.76
C GLN A 136 15.14 2.78 -25.30
N GLY A 137 15.49 2.77 -24.00
CA GLY A 137 16.61 3.53 -23.45
C GLY A 137 17.97 3.05 -23.94
N VAL A 138 18.13 1.76 -24.21
CA VAL A 138 19.38 1.18 -24.77
C VAL A 138 19.53 1.51 -26.27
N GLY A 139 18.42 1.72 -27.00
CA GLY A 139 18.46 2.13 -28.40
C GLY A 139 18.82 3.60 -28.64
N GLY A 140 18.59 4.48 -27.66
CA GLY A 140 18.82 5.93 -27.79
C GLY A 140 20.25 6.40 -27.54
N ALA A 141 21.12 5.60 -26.96
CA ALA A 141 22.48 5.97 -26.59
C ALA A 141 23.53 5.76 -27.71
N ALA A 142 23.16 5.17 -28.85
CA ALA A 142 24.08 4.85 -29.94
C ALA A 142 24.18 5.91 -31.07
N GLY A 143 23.50 7.06 -30.93
CA GLY A 143 23.35 8.02 -32.02
C GLY A 143 23.65 9.48 -31.71
N ALA A 144 24.71 9.84 -30.95
CA ALA A 144 25.13 11.25 -30.86
C ALA A 144 26.59 11.42 -30.40
N HIS A 145 27.58 11.10 -31.24
CA HIS A 145 28.92 11.70 -31.18
C HIS A 145 29.40 11.95 -32.59
N GLY A 146 28.94 13.07 -33.15
CA GLY A 146 29.57 13.75 -34.27
C GLY A 146 30.07 15.11 -33.81
N PHE A 147 31.20 15.19 -33.18
CA PHE A 147 31.94 16.45 -32.95
C PHE A 147 32.56 16.87 -34.32
N GLY A 148 31.95 17.85 -34.98
CA GLY A 148 32.55 18.58 -36.08
C GLY A 148 33.41 19.73 -35.54
N HIS A 149 34.71 19.61 -35.68
CA HIS A 149 35.66 20.76 -35.60
C HIS A 149 35.45 21.69 -36.81
N ARG A 150 35.16 22.98 -36.53
CA ARG A 150 35.80 24.14 -37.22
C ARG A 150 35.72 25.36 -36.31
#